data_0b71a38cffa92ce847045a296db20056
#
_entry.id   0b71a38cffa92ce847045a296db20056
#
_cell.length_a   1.000
_cell.length_b   1.000
_cell.length_c   1.000
_cell.angle_alpha   90.00
_cell.angle_beta   90.00
_cell.angle_gamma   90.00
#
_symmetry.space_group_name_H-M   'P 1'
#
loop_
_entity.id
_entity.type
_entity.pdbx_description
1 polymer ?
#
loop_
_entity_poly.entity_id
_entity_poly.type
_entity_poly.pdbx_seq_one_letter_code
_entity_poly.pdbx_strand_id
1 'polypeptide(L)'
;MPERCYDLDGSLKSGRTLMKKFIQKTAAVSAALMVAGATNVAVAADSVNVAFFLEWATPNQIAKVDKAYDEAMGVDVNWTDFSTGVQMTEAMLAGDIDIAYSQGLAPFVTAIQQGAPLKMVSIAVVYEANDCFVSNKLGISSSNASELEGKTVAVPLNTMADFSFRKQMAALDVDIDTMTVVDQNPADGAVSLADGSVDMACIFGGASAAAAGEVGTPIMSSQEKTDAGIGSFDVVSVTEKFAQENPDLVRSFLEVTHEANAAWTASDAQIKKVAADAGMDFATTKNQMAGFIFPTAEDQTTTYFGKDGIAASAAESLGLVFNKPGAWNVDEKIKKVMTGEFIE
;
A
#
# COMPACT_ATOMS: atom_id res chain seq x y z
N MET A 1 -38.56 20.21 -22.54
CA MET A 1 -40.01 19.91 -22.57
C MET A 1 -40.35 19.46 -23.98
N PRO A 2 -40.75 18.23 -24.20
CA PRO A 2 -41.41 17.84 -25.44
C PRO A 2 -42.93 17.79 -25.19
N GLU A 3 -43.65 18.42 -26.08
CA GLU A 3 -45.09 18.53 -26.15
C GLU A 3 -45.74 17.15 -26.39
N ARG A 4 -46.80 16.89 -25.63
CA ARG A 4 -47.70 15.76 -25.84
C ARG A 4 -48.87 16.23 -26.74
N CYS A 5 -49.01 15.64 -27.91
CA CYS A 5 -50.20 15.79 -28.72
C CYS A 5 -51.30 14.83 -28.22
N TYR A 6 -52.44 15.37 -27.91
CA TYR A 6 -53.71 14.65 -27.61
C TYR A 6 -54.66 14.85 -28.78
N ASP A 7 -55.33 13.77 -29.21
CA ASP A 7 -56.45 13.87 -30.12
C ASP A 7 -57.74 14.24 -29.42
N LEU A 8 -58.63 14.85 -30.14
CA LEU A 8 -59.79 15.62 -29.67
C LEU A 8 -60.95 14.80 -29.05
N ASP A 9 -60.81 13.48 -28.84
CA ASP A 9 -61.89 12.65 -28.28
C ASP A 9 -61.51 11.83 -27.02
N GLY A 10 -60.33 11.96 -26.50
CA GLY A 10 -59.98 11.47 -25.17
C GLY A 10 -59.96 9.95 -24.98
N SER A 11 -59.91 9.11 -26.00
CA SER A 11 -59.98 7.67 -25.82
C SER A 11 -58.69 6.93 -26.24
N LEU A 12 -58.19 6.09 -25.30
CA LEU A 12 -57.12 5.12 -25.53
C LEU A 12 -57.64 3.91 -26.31
N LYS A 13 -57.16 3.71 -27.53
CA LYS A 13 -57.44 2.46 -28.28
C LYS A 13 -56.37 1.41 -28.03
N SER A 14 -56.82 0.34 -27.40
CA SER A 14 -56.17 -0.95 -27.29
C SER A 14 -56.19 -1.66 -28.63
N GLY A 15 -55.03 -1.85 -29.21
CA GLY A 15 -54.85 -2.66 -30.43
C GLY A 15 -54.54 -4.12 -30.10
N ARG A 16 -55.56 -4.91 -29.93
CA ARG A 16 -55.51 -6.38 -30.04
C ARG A 16 -56.22 -6.82 -31.30
N THR A 17 -55.57 -7.78 -32.01
CA THR A 17 -56.14 -8.68 -33.00
C THR A 17 -55.75 -8.37 -34.44
N LEU A 18 -54.80 -9.18 -34.92
CA LEU A 18 -54.96 -9.93 -36.16
C LEU A 18 -53.64 -10.66 -36.49
N MET A 19 -53.61 -11.93 -36.17
CA MET A 19 -52.85 -12.86 -36.96
C MET A 19 -53.34 -14.29 -36.74
N LYS A 20 -54.05 -14.78 -37.69
CA LYS A 20 -54.30 -16.24 -37.88
C LYS A 20 -53.96 -16.59 -39.34
N LYS A 21 -53.17 -17.68 -39.44
CA LYS A 21 -52.98 -18.57 -40.59
C LYS A 21 -51.84 -18.23 -41.55
N PHE A 22 -50.77 -18.95 -41.42
CA PHE A 22 -50.27 -19.82 -42.47
C PHE A 22 -49.57 -21.03 -41.82
N ILE A 23 -50.04 -22.21 -42.22
CA ILE A 23 -49.64 -23.54 -41.73
C ILE A 23 -48.75 -24.18 -42.81
N GLN A 24 -47.68 -24.84 -42.29
CA GLN A 24 -46.96 -25.99 -42.88
C GLN A 24 -46.03 -25.79 -44.09
N LYS A 25 -44.73 -26.04 -43.84
CA LYS A 25 -44.06 -27.24 -44.40
C LYS A 25 -42.77 -27.52 -43.61
N THR A 26 -42.66 -28.76 -43.19
CA THR A 26 -41.56 -29.43 -42.51
C THR A 26 -40.26 -29.37 -43.29
N ALA A 27 -39.16 -28.99 -42.62
CA ALA A 27 -37.85 -29.53 -42.91
C ALA A 27 -37.10 -29.64 -41.57
N ALA A 28 -36.85 -30.86 -41.13
CA ALA A 28 -35.99 -31.17 -40.00
C ALA A 28 -34.55 -30.77 -40.35
N VAL A 29 -34.06 -29.71 -39.71
CA VAL A 29 -32.63 -29.40 -39.66
C VAL A 29 -32.20 -29.64 -38.21
N SER A 30 -31.42 -30.71 -38.00
CA SER A 30 -30.74 -31.00 -36.76
C SER A 30 -29.79 -29.86 -36.43
N ALA A 31 -30.21 -28.98 -35.53
CA ALA A 31 -29.30 -28.00 -34.92
C ALA A 31 -28.42 -28.73 -33.91
N ALA A 32 -27.21 -29.12 -34.33
CA ALA A 32 -26.15 -29.44 -33.41
C ALA A 32 -25.85 -28.16 -32.61
N LEU A 33 -26.23 -28.13 -31.34
CA LEU A 33 -25.72 -27.14 -30.40
C LEU A 33 -24.20 -27.34 -30.29
N MET A 34 -23.43 -26.59 -31.05
CA MET A 34 -22.05 -26.30 -30.67
C MET A 34 -22.13 -25.40 -29.44
N VAL A 35 -21.94 -25.98 -28.26
CA VAL A 35 -21.51 -25.27 -27.09
C VAL A 35 -20.08 -24.83 -27.42
N ALA A 36 -19.92 -23.66 -28.02
CA ALA A 36 -18.65 -22.97 -28.02
C ALA A 36 -18.37 -22.60 -26.55
N GLY A 37 -17.63 -23.45 -25.88
CA GLY A 37 -16.96 -23.06 -24.63
C GLY A 37 -16.13 -21.83 -24.98
N ALA A 38 -16.56 -20.67 -24.56
CA ALA A 38 -15.71 -19.50 -24.51
C ALA A 38 -14.62 -19.85 -23.47
N THR A 39 -13.53 -20.43 -23.92
CA THR A 39 -12.29 -20.40 -23.17
C THR A 39 -11.94 -18.91 -23.16
N ASN A 40 -12.12 -18.27 -22.00
CA ASN A 40 -11.45 -17.01 -21.74
C ASN A 40 -9.95 -17.32 -21.86
N VAL A 41 -9.39 -17.08 -23.01
CA VAL A 41 -7.95 -16.98 -23.16
C VAL A 41 -7.62 -15.70 -22.42
N ALA A 42 -7.12 -15.82 -21.19
CA ALA A 42 -6.52 -14.71 -20.50
C ALA A 42 -5.46 -14.16 -21.46
N VAL A 43 -5.64 -12.95 -21.95
CA VAL A 43 -4.59 -12.24 -22.68
C VAL A 43 -3.54 -11.94 -21.62
N ALA A 44 -2.38 -12.60 -21.72
CA ALA A 44 -1.26 -12.30 -20.85
C ALA A 44 -0.96 -10.80 -20.94
N ALA A 45 -0.70 -10.17 -19.81
CA ALA A 45 -0.33 -8.75 -19.78
C ALA A 45 0.94 -8.55 -20.63
N ASP A 46 0.94 -7.52 -21.47
CA ASP A 46 2.12 -7.16 -22.27
C ASP A 46 3.22 -6.48 -21.42
N SER A 47 2.85 -5.94 -20.28
CA SER A 47 3.75 -5.33 -19.29
C SER A 47 3.11 -5.35 -17.90
N VAL A 48 3.92 -5.14 -16.86
CA VAL A 48 3.48 -5.01 -15.46
C VAL A 48 3.93 -3.66 -14.92
N ASN A 49 2.99 -2.92 -14.33
CA ASN A 49 3.27 -1.60 -13.75
C ASN A 49 3.40 -1.71 -12.24
N VAL A 50 4.56 -1.34 -11.70
CA VAL A 50 4.90 -1.49 -10.29
C VAL A 50 5.16 -0.13 -9.65
N ALA A 51 4.46 0.15 -8.54
CA ALA A 51 4.74 1.31 -7.70
C ALA A 51 5.84 0.99 -6.68
N PHE A 52 6.71 1.96 -6.40
CA PHE A 52 7.73 1.88 -5.37
C PHE A 52 8.00 3.25 -4.74
N PHE A 53 8.85 3.31 -3.71
CA PHE A 53 9.32 4.56 -3.12
C PHE A 53 10.78 4.85 -3.47
N LEU A 54 11.09 6.11 -3.79
CA LEU A 54 12.43 6.65 -3.61
C LEU A 54 12.75 6.82 -2.12
N GLU A 55 14.02 6.95 -1.76
CA GLU A 55 14.51 7.08 -0.38
C GLU A 55 14.10 5.93 0.57
N TRP A 56 13.71 4.79 0.00
CA TRP A 56 13.28 3.59 0.73
C TRP A 56 14.08 2.39 0.22
N ALA A 57 15.23 2.16 0.85
CA ALA A 57 16.24 1.21 0.38
C ALA A 57 15.86 -0.24 0.72
N THR A 58 15.71 -1.08 -0.30
CA THR A 58 15.36 -2.49 -0.17
C THR A 58 16.13 -3.37 -1.14
N PRO A 59 16.42 -4.65 -0.80
CA PRO A 59 17.26 -5.53 -1.65
C PRO A 59 16.72 -5.77 -3.05
N ASN A 60 15.39 -5.76 -3.22
CA ASN A 60 14.75 -5.97 -4.51
C ASN A 60 15.11 -4.92 -5.56
N GLN A 61 15.59 -3.74 -5.13
CA GLN A 61 16.09 -2.70 -6.05
C GLN A 61 17.31 -3.18 -6.86
N ILE A 62 18.08 -4.14 -6.34
CA ILE A 62 19.15 -4.78 -7.11
C ILE A 62 18.55 -5.56 -8.28
N ALA A 63 17.54 -6.38 -8.02
CA ALA A 63 16.83 -7.14 -9.04
C ALA A 63 16.11 -6.23 -10.07
N LYS A 64 15.54 -5.11 -9.61
CA LYS A 64 14.96 -4.07 -10.45
C LYS A 64 16.00 -3.51 -11.44
N VAL A 65 17.17 -3.07 -10.93
CA VAL A 65 18.25 -2.49 -11.75
C VAL A 65 18.81 -3.51 -12.72
N ASP A 66 18.94 -4.78 -12.31
CA ASP A 66 19.44 -5.87 -13.13
C ASP A 66 18.40 -6.42 -14.12
N LYS A 67 17.17 -5.91 -14.09
CA LYS A 67 16.04 -6.39 -14.89
C LYS A 67 15.67 -7.87 -14.65
N ALA A 68 15.98 -8.39 -13.46
CA ALA A 68 15.65 -9.77 -13.10
C ALA A 68 14.12 -10.01 -13.08
N TYR A 69 13.34 -8.99 -12.76
CA TYR A 69 11.87 -9.07 -12.83
C TYR A 69 11.40 -9.23 -14.29
N ASP A 70 11.93 -8.42 -15.22
CA ASP A 70 11.59 -8.50 -16.66
C ASP A 70 11.94 -9.90 -17.20
N GLU A 71 13.11 -10.43 -16.82
CA GLU A 71 13.57 -11.75 -17.27
C GLU A 71 12.70 -12.88 -16.71
N ALA A 72 12.41 -12.88 -15.40
CA ALA A 72 11.65 -13.94 -14.75
C ALA A 72 10.16 -13.93 -15.18
N MET A 73 9.58 -12.74 -15.36
CA MET A 73 8.18 -12.58 -15.75
C MET A 73 7.97 -12.70 -17.26
N GLY A 74 9.02 -12.53 -18.07
CA GLY A 74 8.96 -12.58 -19.54
C GLY A 74 8.18 -11.42 -20.17
N VAL A 75 7.99 -10.33 -19.43
CA VAL A 75 7.31 -9.09 -19.85
C VAL A 75 8.08 -7.89 -19.35
N ASP A 76 7.85 -6.72 -19.94
CA ASP A 76 8.43 -5.47 -19.44
C ASP A 76 7.85 -5.10 -18.08
N VAL A 77 8.70 -4.77 -17.09
CA VAL A 77 8.28 -4.31 -15.77
C VAL A 77 8.58 -2.81 -15.64
N ASN A 78 7.51 -2.01 -15.60
CA ASN A 78 7.57 -0.56 -15.53
C ASN A 78 7.48 -0.11 -14.07
N TRP A 79 8.51 0.58 -13.58
CA TRP A 79 8.57 1.08 -12.21
C TRP A 79 8.25 2.57 -12.14
N THR A 80 7.30 2.93 -11.28
CA THR A 80 6.90 4.33 -11.05
C THR A 80 7.04 4.65 -9.55
N ASP A 81 7.77 5.72 -9.24
CA ASP A 81 7.93 6.19 -7.86
C ASP A 81 6.73 7.02 -7.39
N PHE A 82 6.45 6.91 -6.10
CA PHE A 82 5.40 7.65 -5.41
C PHE A 82 5.92 8.25 -4.10
N SER A 83 5.34 9.36 -3.67
CA SER A 83 5.71 10.00 -2.41
C SER A 83 5.03 9.38 -1.20
N THR A 84 3.88 8.71 -1.36
CA THR A 84 3.13 8.08 -0.27
C THR A 84 2.41 6.80 -0.73
N GLY A 85 2.16 5.87 0.20
CA GLY A 85 1.35 4.67 -0.07
C GLY A 85 -0.12 4.96 -0.38
N VAL A 86 -0.61 6.13 0.01
CA VAL A 86 -1.96 6.62 -0.38
C VAL A 86 -2.01 6.86 -1.88
N GLN A 87 -1.02 7.56 -2.43
CA GLN A 87 -0.91 7.79 -3.88
C GLN A 87 -0.73 6.50 -4.67
N MET A 88 0.02 5.51 -4.14
CA MET A 88 0.08 4.17 -4.74
C MET A 88 -1.31 3.53 -4.82
N THR A 89 -2.09 3.60 -3.73
CA THR A 89 -3.47 3.11 -3.70
C THR A 89 -4.34 3.77 -4.76
N GLU A 90 -4.27 5.09 -4.87
CA GLU A 90 -5.04 5.86 -5.86
C GLU A 90 -4.69 5.44 -7.30
N ALA A 91 -3.41 5.26 -7.60
CA ALA A 91 -2.95 4.79 -8.90
C ALA A 91 -3.37 3.33 -9.19
N MET A 92 -3.37 2.45 -8.18
CA MET A 92 -3.90 1.09 -8.30
C MET A 92 -5.41 1.10 -8.61
N LEU A 93 -6.18 1.94 -7.93
CA LEU A 93 -7.62 2.07 -8.16
C LEU A 93 -7.95 2.72 -9.50
N ALA A 94 -7.09 3.58 -10.02
CA ALA A 94 -7.20 4.14 -11.35
C ALA A 94 -6.87 3.13 -12.46
N GLY A 95 -6.18 2.03 -12.12
CA GLY A 95 -5.74 1.00 -13.07
C GLY A 95 -4.40 1.31 -13.73
N ASP A 96 -3.64 2.28 -13.20
CA ASP A 96 -2.33 2.66 -13.70
C ASP A 96 -1.22 1.77 -13.12
N ILE A 97 -1.45 1.15 -11.96
CA ILE A 97 -0.52 0.29 -11.23
C ILE A 97 -1.17 -1.06 -10.94
N ASP A 98 -0.43 -2.15 -11.20
CA ASP A 98 -0.84 -3.53 -10.96
C ASP A 98 -0.37 -4.04 -9.59
N ILE A 99 0.88 -3.72 -9.23
CA ILE A 99 1.57 -4.15 -8.01
C ILE A 99 2.13 -2.91 -7.30
N ALA A 100 1.91 -2.80 -5.99
CA ALA A 100 2.61 -1.81 -5.16
C ALA A 100 3.61 -2.52 -4.24
N TYR A 101 4.89 -2.23 -4.43
CA TYR A 101 5.96 -2.75 -3.60
C TYR A 101 6.26 -1.80 -2.45
N SER A 102 6.30 -2.36 -1.24
CA SER A 102 6.52 -1.62 0.01
C SER A 102 5.46 -0.56 0.30
N GLN A 103 4.21 -0.82 -0.12
CA GLN A 103 3.08 -0.01 0.33
C GLN A 103 2.95 -0.15 1.86
N GLY A 104 2.88 0.97 2.59
CA GLY A 104 2.68 0.93 4.03
C GLY A 104 1.39 0.18 4.40
N LEU A 105 1.39 -0.55 5.52
CA LEU A 105 0.21 -1.29 5.98
C LEU A 105 -1.00 -0.36 6.20
N ALA A 106 -0.78 0.88 6.69
CA ALA A 106 -1.86 1.83 6.97
C ALA A 106 -2.65 2.24 5.72
N PRO A 107 -2.03 2.71 4.61
CA PRO A 107 -2.77 3.01 3.39
C PRO A 107 -3.47 1.78 2.81
N PHE A 108 -2.86 0.58 2.87
CA PHE A 108 -3.49 -0.65 2.44
C PHE A 108 -4.76 -0.95 3.25
N VAL A 109 -4.66 -0.98 4.59
CA VAL A 109 -5.81 -1.25 5.47
C VAL A 109 -6.91 -0.22 5.28
N THR A 110 -6.58 1.06 5.20
CA THR A 110 -7.54 2.14 4.95
C THR A 110 -8.28 1.93 3.63
N ALA A 111 -7.57 1.56 2.57
CA ALA A 111 -8.18 1.27 1.27
C ALA A 111 -9.14 0.07 1.33
N ILE A 112 -8.73 -1.03 1.97
CA ILE A 112 -9.59 -2.21 2.16
C ILE A 112 -10.84 -1.88 2.96
N GLN A 113 -10.74 -1.02 3.96
CA GLN A 113 -11.88 -0.55 4.72
C GLN A 113 -12.91 0.16 3.85
N GLN A 114 -12.44 0.92 2.88
CA GLN A 114 -13.27 1.63 1.91
C GLN A 114 -13.78 0.73 0.77
N GLY A 115 -13.39 -0.55 0.77
CA GLY A 115 -13.83 -1.53 -0.21
C GLY A 115 -12.96 -1.62 -1.45
N ALA A 116 -11.71 -1.14 -1.40
CA ALA A 116 -10.77 -1.25 -2.51
C ALA A 116 -10.52 -2.73 -2.88
N PRO A 117 -10.55 -3.09 -4.16
CA PRO A 117 -10.33 -4.46 -4.64
C PRO A 117 -8.81 -4.76 -4.72
N LEU A 118 -8.16 -4.82 -3.57
CA LEU A 118 -6.73 -5.09 -3.42
C LEU A 118 -6.50 -6.36 -2.60
N LYS A 119 -5.37 -7.02 -2.84
CA LYS A 119 -4.87 -8.15 -2.04
C LYS A 119 -3.47 -7.83 -1.51
N MET A 120 -3.20 -8.24 -0.27
CA MET A 120 -1.86 -8.31 0.30
C MET A 120 -1.30 -9.69 0.00
N VAL A 121 -0.19 -9.75 -0.69
CA VAL A 121 0.42 -11.01 -1.16
C VAL A 121 1.77 -11.32 -0.53
N SER A 122 2.43 -10.33 0.09
CA SER A 122 3.70 -10.52 0.81
C SER A 122 3.94 -9.36 1.78
N ILE A 123 4.82 -9.57 2.75
CA ILE A 123 5.45 -8.51 3.54
C ILE A 123 6.74 -8.09 2.81
N ALA A 124 6.84 -6.82 2.47
CA ALA A 124 8.00 -6.28 1.76
C ALA A 124 9.19 -6.03 2.69
N VAL A 125 8.93 -5.36 3.81
CA VAL A 125 9.94 -4.98 4.80
C VAL A 125 9.31 -4.83 6.19
N VAL A 126 10.03 -5.26 7.21
CA VAL A 126 9.66 -5.01 8.62
C VAL A 126 10.66 -4.03 9.20
N TYR A 127 10.16 -3.05 9.92
CA TYR A 127 10.98 -1.98 10.48
C TYR A 127 10.38 -1.47 11.78
N GLU A 128 11.20 -0.77 12.54
CA GLU A 128 10.76 0.02 13.65
C GLU A 128 9.87 1.18 13.15
N ALA A 129 9.00 1.67 14.01
CA ALA A 129 8.09 2.77 13.64
C ALA A 129 8.84 4.03 13.17
N ASN A 130 8.22 4.74 12.22
CA ASN A 130 8.73 6.00 11.71
C ASN A 130 8.94 7.04 12.83
N ASP A 131 9.94 7.89 12.66
CA ASP A 131 10.27 8.93 13.61
C ASP A 131 9.39 10.15 13.44
N CYS A 132 9.05 10.77 14.58
CA CYS A 132 8.51 12.12 14.65
C CYS A 132 9.57 13.03 15.24
N PHE A 133 10.12 13.93 14.43
CA PHE A 133 11.19 14.85 14.80
C PHE A 133 10.61 16.14 15.36
N VAL A 134 10.98 16.47 16.59
CA VAL A 134 10.62 17.75 17.21
C VAL A 134 11.75 18.75 17.00
N SER A 135 11.41 19.99 16.64
CA SER A 135 12.40 21.04 16.44
C SER A 135 13.29 21.23 17.69
N ASN A 136 14.60 21.18 17.50
CA ASN A 136 15.59 21.39 18.57
C ASN A 136 15.44 22.74 19.27
N LYS A 137 14.82 23.74 18.63
CA LYS A 137 14.55 25.05 19.21
C LYS A 137 13.58 25.02 20.39
N LEU A 138 12.75 23.98 20.48
CA LEU A 138 11.72 23.87 21.51
C LEU A 138 12.23 23.22 22.82
N GLY A 139 13.28 22.38 22.75
CA GLY A 139 13.78 21.66 23.91
C GLY A 139 12.81 20.59 24.45
N ILE A 140 11.87 20.13 23.61
CA ILE A 140 10.88 19.10 23.98
C ILE A 140 11.46 17.72 23.71
N SER A 141 11.23 16.80 24.64
CA SER A 141 11.63 15.39 24.59
C SER A 141 10.50 14.52 25.16
N SER A 142 10.66 13.20 25.20
CA SER A 142 9.69 12.29 25.81
C SER A 142 9.37 12.63 27.28
N SER A 143 10.31 13.24 28.02
CA SER A 143 10.12 13.59 29.42
C SER A 143 9.23 14.81 29.69
N ASN A 144 9.01 15.68 28.70
CA ASN A 144 8.15 16.86 28.76
C ASN A 144 7.22 16.96 27.54
N ALA A 145 6.80 15.80 26.99
CA ALA A 145 6.04 15.71 25.75
C ALA A 145 4.68 16.43 25.80
N SER A 146 4.09 16.67 26.98
CA SER A 146 2.87 17.47 27.12
C SER A 146 3.00 18.91 26.56
N GLU A 147 4.24 19.42 26.42
CA GLU A 147 4.48 20.74 25.78
C GLU A 147 4.24 20.73 24.27
N LEU A 148 4.01 19.53 23.66
CA LEU A 148 3.56 19.40 22.27
C LEU A 148 2.09 19.80 22.07
N GLU A 149 1.29 19.83 23.14
CA GLU A 149 -0.09 20.29 23.06
C GLU A 149 -0.15 21.72 22.55
N GLY A 150 -1.05 21.98 21.59
CA GLY A 150 -1.16 23.25 20.89
C GLY A 150 -0.10 23.53 19.81
N LYS A 151 0.86 22.62 19.59
CA LYS A 151 1.89 22.75 18.54
C LYS A 151 1.37 22.31 17.16
N THR A 152 2.11 22.72 16.13
CA THR A 152 1.85 22.34 14.75
C THR A 152 2.74 21.19 14.34
N VAL A 153 2.15 20.13 13.77
CA VAL A 153 2.86 18.94 13.31
C VAL A 153 2.55 18.63 11.84
N ALA A 154 3.58 18.39 11.05
CA ALA A 154 3.46 17.84 9.69
C ALA A 154 3.40 16.31 9.76
N VAL A 155 2.36 15.74 9.19
CA VAL A 155 2.14 14.28 9.16
C VAL A 155 1.60 13.89 7.80
N PRO A 156 2.19 12.93 7.08
CA PRO A 156 1.57 12.36 5.89
C PRO A 156 0.40 11.48 6.32
N LEU A 157 -0.82 12.01 6.27
CA LEU A 157 -2.01 11.39 6.82
C LEU A 157 -2.33 10.04 6.16
N ASN A 158 -2.92 9.14 6.95
CA ASN A 158 -3.27 7.76 6.55
C ASN A 158 -2.07 6.90 6.11
N THR A 159 -0.86 7.27 6.47
CA THR A 159 0.36 6.49 6.24
C THR A 159 0.84 5.81 7.52
N MET A 160 1.94 5.04 7.42
CA MET A 160 2.58 4.47 8.61
C MET A 160 3.19 5.53 9.53
N ALA A 161 3.58 6.69 9.01
CA ALA A 161 4.02 7.81 9.84
C ALA A 161 2.87 8.41 10.66
N ASP A 162 1.66 8.50 10.11
CA ASP A 162 0.46 8.89 10.88
C ASP A 162 0.12 7.86 11.97
N PHE A 163 0.20 6.57 11.65
CA PHE A 163 0.03 5.52 12.64
C PHE A 163 1.06 5.67 13.78
N SER A 164 2.33 5.82 13.42
CA SER A 164 3.43 6.02 14.38
C SER A 164 3.22 7.27 15.24
N PHE A 165 2.83 8.40 14.61
CA PHE A 165 2.50 9.63 15.32
C PHE A 165 1.43 9.40 16.40
N ARG A 166 0.29 8.81 16.02
CA ARG A 166 -0.81 8.55 16.96
C ARG A 166 -0.39 7.62 18.10
N LYS A 167 0.39 6.59 17.79
CA LYS A 167 0.89 5.64 18.79
C LYS A 167 1.92 6.28 19.73
N GLN A 168 2.83 7.10 19.20
CA GLN A 168 3.82 7.81 20.01
C GLN A 168 3.14 8.84 20.91
N MET A 169 2.21 9.65 20.41
CA MET A 169 1.47 10.62 21.22
C MET A 169 0.65 9.94 22.32
N ALA A 170 -0.02 8.84 22.01
CA ALA A 170 -0.75 8.05 23.01
C ALA A 170 0.17 7.45 24.08
N ALA A 171 1.37 6.96 23.71
CA ALA A 171 2.34 6.43 24.66
C ALA A 171 2.95 7.51 25.57
N LEU A 172 3.00 8.76 25.08
CA LEU A 172 3.51 9.93 25.80
C LEU A 172 2.40 10.72 26.52
N ASP A 173 1.16 10.24 26.52
CA ASP A 173 -0.02 10.91 27.12
C ASP A 173 -0.25 12.33 26.59
N VAL A 174 -0.02 12.55 25.27
CA VAL A 174 -0.25 13.81 24.57
C VAL A 174 -1.59 13.78 23.87
N ASP A 175 -2.42 14.80 24.11
CA ASP A 175 -3.72 14.96 23.44
C ASP A 175 -3.54 15.55 22.05
N ILE A 176 -3.63 14.69 21.03
CA ILE A 176 -3.50 15.09 19.61
C ILE A 176 -4.61 16.03 19.14
N ASP A 177 -5.79 16.04 19.78
CA ASP A 177 -6.90 16.92 19.41
C ASP A 177 -6.60 18.39 19.73
N THR A 178 -5.60 18.65 20.57
CA THR A 178 -5.09 20.01 20.86
C THR A 178 -4.07 20.50 19.84
N MET A 179 -3.48 19.59 19.04
CA MET A 179 -2.44 19.90 18.07
C MET A 179 -3.04 20.35 16.72
N THR A 180 -2.27 21.14 15.97
CA THR A 180 -2.59 21.46 14.57
C THR A 180 -1.86 20.47 13.67
N VAL A 181 -2.58 19.49 13.12
CA VAL A 181 -2.01 18.50 12.20
C VAL A 181 -2.14 19.01 10.76
N VAL A 182 -1.01 19.10 10.05
CA VAL A 182 -0.92 19.51 8.65
C VAL A 182 -0.53 18.30 7.80
N ASP A 183 -1.34 17.98 6.79
CA ASP A 183 -1.04 16.91 5.86
C ASP A 183 0.08 17.32 4.90
N GLN A 184 1.24 16.69 5.03
CA GLN A 184 2.41 16.94 4.19
C GLN A 184 3.14 15.63 3.92
N ASN A 185 3.66 15.46 2.70
CA ASN A 185 4.58 14.36 2.41
C ASN A 185 5.90 14.51 3.20
N PRO A 186 6.70 13.45 3.34
CA PRO A 186 7.91 13.49 4.16
C PRO A 186 8.92 14.57 3.79
N ALA A 187 9.14 14.80 2.49
CA ALA A 187 10.11 15.81 2.03
C ALA A 187 9.64 17.23 2.36
N ASP A 188 8.36 17.55 2.12
CA ASP A 188 7.78 18.85 2.47
C ASP A 188 7.74 19.04 4.00
N GLY A 189 7.44 17.97 4.77
CA GLY A 189 7.47 18.00 6.23
C GLY A 189 8.85 18.31 6.78
N ALA A 190 9.92 17.72 6.21
CA ALA A 190 11.29 18.02 6.58
C ALA A 190 11.68 19.48 6.30
N VAL A 191 11.25 20.04 5.14
CA VAL A 191 11.45 21.46 4.80
C VAL A 191 10.71 22.35 5.79
N SER A 192 9.44 22.06 6.08
CA SER A 192 8.62 22.85 7.01
C SER A 192 9.17 22.83 8.45
N LEU A 193 9.78 21.72 8.88
CA LEU A 193 10.47 21.63 10.16
C LEU A 193 11.74 22.52 10.16
N ALA A 194 12.50 22.51 9.07
CA ALA A 194 13.75 23.28 8.95
C ALA A 194 13.50 24.79 8.94
N ASP A 195 12.49 25.27 8.22
CA ASP A 195 12.14 26.68 8.16
C ASP A 195 11.33 27.17 9.37
N GLY A 196 10.80 26.25 10.19
CA GLY A 196 10.03 26.55 11.41
C GLY A 196 8.55 26.82 11.16
N SER A 197 8.01 26.42 9.99
CA SER A 197 6.58 26.47 9.69
C SER A 197 5.79 25.44 10.51
N VAL A 198 6.45 24.37 10.96
CA VAL A 198 5.92 23.39 11.90
C VAL A 198 6.88 23.17 13.07
N ASP A 199 6.35 22.75 14.20
CA ASP A 199 7.08 22.47 15.44
C ASP A 199 7.61 21.03 15.47
N MET A 200 6.93 20.11 14.78
CA MET A 200 7.24 18.69 14.69
C MET A 200 6.93 18.19 13.28
N ALA A 201 7.65 17.16 12.82
CA ALA A 201 7.34 16.48 11.57
C ALA A 201 7.55 14.96 11.72
N CYS A 202 6.56 14.17 11.29
CA CYS A 202 6.67 12.71 11.25
C CYS A 202 7.09 12.27 9.87
N ILE A 203 8.21 11.59 9.76
CA ILE A 203 8.97 11.42 8.52
C ILE A 203 9.24 9.93 8.25
N PHE A 204 9.18 9.53 6.99
CA PHE A 204 9.79 8.31 6.47
C PHE A 204 10.65 8.67 5.25
N GLY A 205 11.49 7.73 4.80
CA GLY A 205 12.48 7.99 3.76
C GLY A 205 13.83 8.45 4.34
N GLY A 206 14.91 7.87 3.82
CA GLY A 206 16.24 8.06 4.40
C GLY A 206 16.76 9.48 4.30
N ALA A 207 16.63 10.12 3.14
CA ALA A 207 17.13 11.49 2.94
C ALA A 207 16.26 12.52 3.68
N SER A 208 14.93 12.35 3.65
CA SER A 208 13.99 13.22 4.37
C SER A 208 14.18 13.14 5.88
N ALA A 209 14.38 11.93 6.44
CA ALA A 209 14.67 11.73 7.86
C ALA A 209 16.04 12.31 8.25
N ALA A 210 17.06 12.15 7.39
CA ALA A 210 18.37 12.76 7.63
C ALA A 210 18.29 14.29 7.68
N ALA A 211 17.56 14.91 6.75
CA ALA A 211 17.34 16.35 6.72
C ALA A 211 16.57 16.84 7.96
N ALA A 212 15.53 16.15 8.39
CA ALA A 212 14.81 16.47 9.63
C ALA A 212 15.70 16.34 10.87
N GLY A 213 16.60 15.36 10.89
CA GLY A 213 17.56 15.12 11.99
C GLY A 213 18.61 16.24 12.17
N GLU A 214 18.86 17.05 11.15
CA GLU A 214 19.76 18.22 11.26
C GLU A 214 19.18 19.32 12.18
N VAL A 215 17.86 19.44 12.23
CA VAL A 215 17.15 20.53 12.90
C VAL A 215 16.22 20.07 14.02
N GLY A 216 15.95 18.77 14.10
CA GLY A 216 15.05 18.14 15.05
C GLY A 216 15.65 16.90 15.69
N THR A 217 15.01 16.42 16.75
CA THR A 217 15.35 15.17 17.44
C THR A 217 14.09 14.30 17.50
N PRO A 218 14.18 12.97 17.27
CA PRO A 218 13.07 12.06 17.49
C PRO A 218 12.49 12.20 18.89
N ILE A 219 11.16 12.31 19.00
CA ILE A 219 10.46 12.49 20.30
C ILE A 219 10.58 11.24 21.18
N MET A 220 10.67 10.06 20.57
CA MET A 220 10.92 8.79 21.22
C MET A 220 12.15 8.12 20.63
N SER A 221 12.97 7.54 21.48
CA SER A 221 14.07 6.66 21.09
C SER A 221 13.54 5.32 20.56
N SER A 222 14.38 4.57 19.85
CA SER A 222 14.10 3.21 19.39
C SER A 222 13.65 2.29 20.52
N GLN A 223 14.30 2.39 21.69
CA GLN A 223 13.94 1.58 22.84
C GLN A 223 12.56 1.95 23.40
N GLU A 224 12.23 3.23 23.52
CA GLU A 224 10.91 3.68 23.98
C GLU A 224 9.80 3.23 23.01
N LYS A 225 10.02 3.29 21.70
CA LYS A 225 9.07 2.77 20.70
C LYS A 225 8.87 1.26 20.84
N THR A 226 9.96 0.51 21.00
CA THR A 226 9.91 -0.94 21.20
C THR A 226 9.14 -1.31 22.49
N ASP A 227 9.44 -0.63 23.60
CA ASP A 227 8.78 -0.86 24.88
C ASP A 227 7.28 -0.52 24.83
N ALA A 228 6.90 0.45 23.98
CA ALA A 228 5.52 0.81 23.71
C ALA A 228 4.83 -0.10 22.67
N GLY A 229 5.53 -1.09 22.13
CA GLY A 229 5.01 -2.00 21.09
C GLY A 229 4.68 -1.29 19.78
N ILE A 230 5.44 -0.26 19.43
CA ILE A 230 5.28 0.51 18.20
C ILE A 230 6.26 -0.02 17.16
N GLY A 231 5.80 -0.89 16.30
CA GLY A 231 6.55 -1.45 15.17
C GLY A 231 5.66 -1.52 13.92
N SER A 232 6.24 -1.81 12.79
CA SER A 232 5.52 -1.80 11.53
C SER A 232 6.12 -2.69 10.45
N PHE A 233 5.34 -2.88 9.40
CA PHE A 233 5.80 -3.45 8.16
C PHE A 233 5.07 -2.82 6.97
N ASP A 234 5.73 -2.88 5.82
CA ASP A 234 5.13 -2.58 4.54
C ASP A 234 4.81 -3.87 3.80
N VAL A 235 3.86 -3.78 2.88
CA VAL A 235 3.31 -4.92 2.17
C VAL A 235 3.60 -4.84 0.68
N VAL A 236 3.62 -5.99 0.04
CA VAL A 236 3.40 -6.09 -1.41
C VAL A 236 1.90 -6.29 -1.61
N SER A 237 1.28 -5.34 -2.29
CA SER A 237 -0.14 -5.43 -2.64
C SER A 237 -0.35 -5.47 -4.14
N VAL A 238 -1.42 -6.14 -4.57
CA VAL A 238 -1.80 -6.28 -5.97
C VAL A 238 -3.27 -5.95 -6.14
N THR A 239 -3.69 -5.50 -7.33
CA THR A 239 -5.13 -5.41 -7.63
C THR A 239 -5.72 -6.81 -7.72
N GLU A 240 -6.95 -7.01 -7.22
CA GLU A 240 -7.64 -8.31 -7.33
C GLU A 240 -7.76 -8.76 -8.79
N LYS A 241 -8.01 -7.81 -9.69
CA LYS A 241 -8.09 -8.08 -11.12
C LYS A 241 -6.78 -8.65 -11.65
N PHE A 242 -5.66 -7.98 -11.40
CA PHE A 242 -4.35 -8.43 -11.88
C PHE A 242 -3.99 -9.82 -11.32
N ALA A 243 -4.22 -10.04 -10.01
CA ALA A 243 -3.96 -11.32 -9.36
C ALA A 243 -4.81 -12.47 -9.94
N GLN A 244 -6.05 -12.20 -10.35
CA GLN A 244 -6.93 -13.20 -10.96
C GLN A 244 -6.58 -13.48 -12.44
N GLU A 245 -6.23 -12.45 -13.19
CA GLU A 245 -5.91 -12.57 -14.62
C GLU A 245 -4.47 -13.06 -14.85
N ASN A 246 -3.54 -12.75 -13.95
CA ASN A 246 -2.10 -12.99 -14.11
C ASN A 246 -1.44 -13.61 -12.85
N PRO A 247 -1.97 -14.72 -12.29
CA PRO A 247 -1.45 -15.29 -11.04
C PRO A 247 0.03 -15.73 -11.13
N ASP A 248 0.46 -16.17 -12.32
CA ASP A 248 1.86 -16.59 -12.53
C ASP A 248 2.82 -15.42 -12.54
N LEU A 249 2.42 -14.25 -13.05
CA LEU A 249 3.21 -13.03 -12.97
C LEU A 249 3.37 -12.55 -11.52
N VAL A 250 2.32 -12.69 -10.70
CA VAL A 250 2.42 -12.38 -9.25
C VAL A 250 3.42 -13.32 -8.57
N ARG A 251 3.37 -14.64 -8.85
CA ARG A 251 4.34 -15.61 -8.30
C ARG A 251 5.77 -15.27 -8.70
N SER A 252 6.03 -15.07 -9.99
CA SER A 252 7.37 -14.71 -10.48
C SER A 252 7.88 -13.41 -9.86
N PHE A 253 7.01 -12.39 -9.68
CA PHE A 253 7.38 -11.16 -8.99
C PHE A 253 7.82 -11.42 -7.54
N LEU A 254 7.06 -12.24 -6.80
CA LEU A 254 7.38 -12.55 -5.41
C LEU A 254 8.62 -13.44 -5.29
N GLU A 255 8.82 -14.40 -6.19
CA GLU A 255 10.01 -15.25 -6.23
C GLU A 255 11.28 -14.39 -6.36
N VAL A 256 11.34 -13.51 -7.37
CA VAL A 256 12.48 -12.58 -7.54
C VAL A 256 12.68 -11.69 -6.32
N THR A 257 11.58 -11.20 -5.71
CA THR A 257 11.65 -10.38 -4.50
C THR A 257 12.25 -11.14 -3.32
N HIS A 258 11.77 -12.36 -3.06
CA HIS A 258 12.23 -13.18 -1.94
C HIS A 258 13.66 -13.69 -2.15
N GLU A 259 14.05 -14.00 -3.39
CA GLU A 259 15.43 -14.33 -3.73
C GLU A 259 16.37 -13.16 -3.48
N ALA A 260 15.97 -11.93 -3.86
CA ALA A 260 16.74 -10.73 -3.56
C ALA A 260 16.92 -10.50 -2.05
N ASN A 261 15.86 -10.75 -1.26
CA ASN A 261 15.92 -10.67 0.20
C ASN A 261 16.86 -11.75 0.77
N ALA A 262 16.76 -13.00 0.32
CA ALA A 262 17.62 -14.10 0.76
C ALA A 262 19.09 -13.90 0.38
N ALA A 263 19.36 -13.27 -0.76
CA ALA A 263 20.71 -12.96 -1.24
C ALA A 263 21.33 -11.70 -0.58
N TRP A 264 20.57 -11.00 0.26
CA TRP A 264 21.04 -9.78 0.91
C TRP A 264 22.08 -10.09 1.99
N THR A 265 23.28 -9.52 1.86
CA THR A 265 24.39 -9.69 2.81
C THR A 265 24.90 -8.36 3.38
N ALA A 266 24.24 -7.25 3.05
CA ALA A 266 24.65 -5.90 3.40
C ALA A 266 26.10 -5.55 2.98
N SER A 267 26.58 -6.14 1.89
CA SER A 267 27.89 -5.80 1.36
C SER A 267 27.91 -4.37 0.80
N ASP A 268 29.06 -3.71 0.87
CA ASP A 268 29.20 -2.34 0.35
C ASP A 268 28.83 -2.24 -1.15
N ALA A 269 29.04 -3.32 -1.92
CA ALA A 269 28.66 -3.36 -3.34
C ALA A 269 27.13 -3.35 -3.52
N GLN A 270 26.42 -4.16 -2.72
CA GLN A 270 24.95 -4.18 -2.73
C GLN A 270 24.39 -2.84 -2.25
N ILE A 271 24.88 -2.30 -1.13
CA ILE A 271 24.44 -1.01 -0.59
C ILE A 271 24.62 0.12 -1.62
N LYS A 272 25.77 0.19 -2.31
CA LYS A 272 26.00 1.20 -3.35
C LYS A 272 25.01 1.11 -4.51
N LYS A 273 24.65 -0.10 -4.91
CA LYS A 273 23.69 -0.33 -5.99
C LYS A 273 22.28 0.10 -5.59
N VAL A 274 21.87 -0.27 -4.38
CA VAL A 274 20.59 0.16 -3.81
C VAL A 274 20.54 1.67 -3.62
N ALA A 275 21.61 2.28 -3.08
CA ALA A 275 21.71 3.72 -2.87
C ALA A 275 21.48 4.53 -4.15
N ALA A 276 22.08 4.07 -5.26
CA ALA A 276 21.94 4.71 -6.56
C ALA A 276 20.50 4.67 -7.07
N ASP A 277 19.79 3.56 -6.90
CA ASP A 277 18.40 3.40 -7.33
C ASP A 277 17.40 4.10 -6.37
N ALA A 278 17.70 4.08 -5.07
CA ALA A 278 16.88 4.74 -4.05
C ALA A 278 17.06 6.27 -4.03
N GLY A 279 18.00 6.83 -4.77
CA GLY A 279 18.28 8.27 -4.79
C GLY A 279 18.94 8.79 -3.50
N MET A 280 19.70 7.94 -2.79
CA MET A 280 20.33 8.27 -1.51
C MET A 280 21.85 8.13 -1.58
N ASP A 281 22.55 8.77 -0.63
CA ASP A 281 23.97 8.50 -0.40
C ASP A 281 24.20 7.14 0.29
N PHE A 282 25.43 6.66 0.21
CA PHE A 282 25.82 5.37 0.76
C PHE A 282 25.60 5.25 2.28
N ALA A 283 25.93 6.30 3.04
CA ALA A 283 25.87 6.25 4.50
C ALA A 283 24.41 6.24 4.98
N THR A 284 23.58 7.07 4.40
CA THR A 284 22.12 7.12 4.66
C THR A 284 21.46 5.80 4.31
N THR A 285 21.76 5.24 3.14
CA THR A 285 21.26 3.93 2.71
C THR A 285 21.65 2.82 3.67
N LYS A 286 22.94 2.77 4.04
CA LYS A 286 23.47 1.76 4.97
C LYS A 286 22.78 1.82 6.34
N ASN A 287 22.60 3.02 6.87
CA ASN A 287 21.93 3.23 8.16
C ASN A 287 20.46 2.83 8.11
N GLN A 288 19.73 3.22 7.05
CA GLN A 288 18.33 2.86 6.90
C GLN A 288 18.16 1.33 6.81
N MET A 289 18.90 0.67 5.93
CA MET A 289 18.81 -0.79 5.73
C MET A 289 19.24 -1.60 6.96
N ALA A 290 20.08 -1.06 7.82
CA ALA A 290 20.48 -1.72 9.07
C ALA A 290 19.34 -1.85 10.09
N GLY A 291 18.32 -0.99 9.99
CA GLY A 291 17.10 -1.03 10.80
C GLY A 291 15.95 -1.85 10.17
N PHE A 292 16.19 -2.46 9.01
CA PHE A 292 15.16 -3.19 8.27
C PHE A 292 15.38 -4.70 8.32
N ILE A 293 14.26 -5.44 8.38
CA ILE A 293 14.24 -6.89 8.16
C ILE A 293 13.54 -7.13 6.83
N PHE A 294 14.18 -7.91 5.98
CA PHE A 294 13.67 -8.28 4.65
C PHE A 294 13.24 -9.75 4.67
N PRO A 295 11.93 -10.02 4.84
CA PRO A 295 11.45 -11.39 4.98
C PRO A 295 11.72 -12.25 3.74
N THR A 296 12.19 -13.47 3.96
CA THR A 296 12.34 -14.50 2.93
C THR A 296 11.01 -15.22 2.66
N ALA A 297 10.94 -16.07 1.65
CA ALA A 297 9.75 -16.89 1.39
C ALA A 297 9.37 -17.77 2.62
N GLU A 298 10.38 -18.34 3.32
CA GLU A 298 10.15 -19.09 4.56
C GLU A 298 9.55 -18.21 5.65
N ASP A 299 10.06 -17.00 5.87
CA ASP A 299 9.50 -16.07 6.85
C ASP A 299 8.06 -15.71 6.54
N GLN A 300 7.72 -15.52 5.25
CA GLN A 300 6.34 -15.23 4.84
C GLN A 300 5.38 -16.34 5.29
N THR A 301 5.73 -17.60 5.03
CA THR A 301 4.85 -18.74 5.28
C THR A 301 4.80 -19.16 6.75
N THR A 302 5.89 -18.98 7.50
CA THR A 302 5.99 -19.40 8.90
C THR A 302 5.57 -18.32 9.89
N THR A 303 5.94 -17.06 9.61
CA THR A 303 5.80 -15.95 10.56
C THR A 303 4.62 -15.06 10.23
N TYR A 304 4.43 -14.69 8.96
CA TYR A 304 3.47 -13.62 8.60
C TYR A 304 2.11 -14.15 8.16
N PHE A 305 2.07 -15.12 7.23
CA PHE A 305 0.84 -15.66 6.64
C PHE A 305 0.48 -17.06 7.14
N GLY A 306 1.29 -17.66 7.99
CA GLY A 306 1.03 -18.96 8.58
C GLY A 306 -0.26 -18.99 9.42
N LYS A 307 -0.64 -20.17 9.91
CA LYS A 307 -1.89 -20.39 10.66
C LYS A 307 -2.10 -19.41 11.83
N ASP A 308 -1.00 -19.04 12.50
CA ASP A 308 -0.98 -18.11 13.62
C ASP A 308 -0.16 -16.84 13.24
N GLY A 309 -0.15 -16.49 11.95
CA GLY A 309 0.68 -15.42 11.40
C GLY A 309 0.29 -14.05 11.94
N ILE A 310 1.31 -13.20 12.14
CA ILE A 310 1.15 -11.90 12.80
C ILE A 310 0.60 -10.80 11.87
N ALA A 311 0.62 -11.01 10.56
CA ALA A 311 0.21 -9.98 9.60
C ALA A 311 -1.27 -9.58 9.78
N ALA A 312 -2.17 -10.55 10.02
CA ALA A 312 -3.59 -10.27 10.24
C ALA A 312 -3.83 -9.47 11.52
N SER A 313 -3.20 -9.86 12.64
CA SER A 313 -3.36 -9.16 13.93
C SER A 313 -2.75 -7.75 13.91
N ALA A 314 -1.64 -7.55 13.19
CA ALA A 314 -1.06 -6.23 13.01
C ALA A 314 -1.97 -5.32 12.18
N ALA A 315 -2.55 -5.83 11.08
CA ALA A 315 -3.53 -5.10 10.27
C ALA A 315 -4.80 -4.76 11.06
N GLU A 316 -5.26 -5.66 11.94
CA GLU A 316 -6.36 -5.41 12.85
C GLU A 316 -6.06 -4.29 13.83
N SER A 317 -4.91 -4.36 14.50
CA SER A 317 -4.46 -3.33 15.45
C SER A 317 -4.38 -1.95 14.79
N LEU A 318 -3.89 -1.90 13.55
CA LEU A 318 -3.81 -0.67 12.78
C LEU A 318 -5.19 -0.14 12.41
N GLY A 319 -6.10 -1.01 11.98
CA GLY A 319 -7.49 -0.65 11.68
C GLY A 319 -8.19 0.00 12.87
N LEU A 320 -7.93 -0.45 14.09
CA LEU A 320 -8.49 0.12 15.32
C LEU A 320 -7.98 1.54 15.61
N VAL A 321 -6.78 1.90 15.16
CA VAL A 321 -6.22 3.25 15.37
C VAL A 321 -6.89 4.29 14.47
N PHE A 322 -7.22 3.92 13.21
CA PHE A 322 -7.80 4.83 12.23
C PHE A 322 -9.32 4.86 12.23
N ASN A 323 -9.98 3.92 12.92
CA ASN A 323 -11.43 3.81 12.94
C ASN A 323 -12.04 4.08 14.30
N LYS A 324 -13.27 4.59 14.29
CA LYS A 324 -14.08 4.67 15.50
C LYS A 324 -14.44 3.25 15.96
N PRO A 325 -14.40 2.96 17.27
CA PRO A 325 -14.81 1.68 17.82
C PRO A 325 -16.18 1.23 17.29
N GLY A 326 -16.27 0.00 16.79
CA GLY A 326 -17.52 -0.61 16.31
C GLY A 326 -17.86 -0.38 14.84
N ALA A 327 -17.05 0.38 14.08
CA ALA A 327 -17.35 0.68 12.67
C ALA A 327 -16.95 -0.45 11.70
N TRP A 328 -16.18 -1.46 12.15
CA TRP A 328 -15.62 -2.43 11.22
C TRP A 328 -15.33 -3.80 11.84
N ASN A 329 -15.76 -4.88 11.17
CA ASN A 329 -15.34 -6.22 11.50
C ASN A 329 -14.07 -6.54 10.68
N VAL A 330 -12.92 -6.25 11.26
CA VAL A 330 -11.59 -6.38 10.68
C VAL A 330 -11.29 -7.82 10.28
N ASP A 331 -11.66 -8.76 11.13
CA ASP A 331 -11.34 -10.17 10.99
C ASP A 331 -11.79 -10.79 9.66
N GLU A 332 -13.00 -10.49 9.20
CA GLU A 332 -13.53 -11.12 8.00
C GLU A 332 -13.01 -10.49 6.71
N LYS A 333 -12.85 -9.16 6.68
CA LYS A 333 -12.40 -8.48 5.46
C LYS A 333 -10.91 -8.64 5.24
N ILE A 334 -10.09 -8.47 6.27
CA ILE A 334 -8.64 -8.59 6.15
C ILE A 334 -8.23 -10.00 5.79
N LYS A 335 -8.78 -11.01 6.46
CA LYS A 335 -8.45 -12.43 6.14
C LYS A 335 -8.78 -12.83 4.70
N LYS A 336 -9.74 -12.15 4.06
CA LYS A 336 -10.09 -12.40 2.65
C LYS A 336 -9.11 -11.79 1.66
N VAL A 337 -8.46 -10.69 2.05
CA VAL A 337 -7.56 -9.93 1.17
C VAL A 337 -6.09 -10.22 1.42
N MET A 338 -5.77 -10.94 2.51
CA MET A 338 -4.42 -11.40 2.82
C MET A 338 -4.27 -12.85 2.39
N THR A 339 -3.33 -13.12 1.51
CA THR A 339 -3.13 -14.46 0.98
C THR A 339 -1.66 -14.78 0.74
N GLY A 340 -1.23 -15.94 1.23
CA GLY A 340 0.07 -16.52 0.91
C GLY A 340 0.03 -17.47 -0.31
N GLU A 341 -1.06 -17.53 -1.06
CA GLU A 341 -1.26 -18.48 -2.17
C GLU A 341 -0.27 -18.30 -3.34
N PHE A 342 0.40 -17.16 -3.40
CA PHE A 342 1.41 -16.86 -4.43
C PHE A 342 2.85 -17.09 -3.95
N ILE A 343 3.07 -17.53 -2.71
CA ILE A 343 4.39 -17.74 -2.11
C ILE A 343 4.70 -19.26 -2.17
N GLU A 344 5.77 -19.64 -2.87
CA GLU A 344 6.26 -21.02 -2.99
C GLU A 344 7.46 -21.30 -2.08
#